data_b302d854f9f6daf91d36705efa7da79c
#
_entry.id   b302d854f9f6daf91d36705efa7da79c
#
_cell.length_a   1.000
_cell.length_b   1.000
_cell.length_c   1.000
_cell.angle_alpha   90.00
_cell.angle_beta   90.00
_cell.angle_gamma   90.00
#
_symmetry.space_group_name_H-M   'P 1'
#
loop_
_entity.id
_entity.type
_entity.pdbx_description
1 polymer ?
#
loop_
_entity_poly.entity_id
_entity_poly.type
_entity_poly.pdbx_seq_one_letter_code
_entity_poly.pdbx_strand_id
1 'polypeptide(L)'
;HRGSSAASDVYKRQTIAYAKFGSGPPLIKAPNFMTSLEHDWRSPIWKHYFNFFGSSHSFYRFDQRGNGFSDWEPQNLSFDRFVDDLDAVVNDAGLENFPLFALSQGTAVSIAYAAKYPRKVSKLIILGGYARGRAFRMKADEFQKISSMDEAMILNGWEQENPAFRQFFASSFLPEASKEQMDSFNNIMKFTTSAKNAAKILRVN
;
A
#
# COMPACT_ATOMS: atom_id res chain seq x y z
N HIS A 1 22.27 8.01 1.50
CA HIS A 1 22.29 6.56 1.57
C HIS A 1 20.87 6.01 1.44
N ARG A 2 20.61 5.36 0.31
CA ARG A 2 19.38 4.59 0.12
C ARG A 2 19.64 3.18 0.65
N GLY A 3 19.39 2.94 1.93
CA GLY A 3 19.34 1.58 2.44
C GLY A 3 17.98 0.98 2.10
N SER A 4 17.91 -0.06 1.28
CA SER A 4 16.76 -0.95 1.22
C SER A 4 17.06 -2.14 2.10
N SER A 5 16.12 -2.54 2.93
CA SER A 5 16.18 -3.71 3.79
C SER A 5 14.99 -4.62 3.49
N ALA A 6 15.11 -5.88 3.88
CA ALA A 6 14.04 -6.85 3.83
C ALA A 6 13.74 -7.35 5.23
N ALA A 7 12.49 -7.21 5.67
CA ALA A 7 11.98 -7.82 6.88
C ALA A 7 11.44 -9.21 6.55
N SER A 8 11.78 -10.21 7.36
CA SER A 8 11.30 -11.58 7.19
C SER A 8 10.36 -11.96 8.33
N ASP A 9 9.19 -12.46 8.01
CA ASP A 9 8.37 -13.21 8.95
C ASP A 9 8.98 -14.61 9.09
N VAL A 10 9.75 -14.80 10.15
CA VAL A 10 10.54 -16.04 10.42
C VAL A 10 9.66 -17.29 10.41
N TYR A 11 8.38 -17.19 10.71
CA TYR A 11 7.45 -18.31 10.73
C TYR A 11 6.82 -18.65 9.36
N LYS A 12 6.91 -17.75 8.35
CA LYS A 12 6.10 -17.87 7.12
C LYS A 12 6.86 -17.69 5.81
N ARG A 13 8.16 -17.53 5.85
CA ARG A 13 9.03 -17.37 4.66
C ARG A 13 8.55 -16.26 3.70
N GLN A 14 7.91 -15.19 4.23
CA GLN A 14 7.49 -14.03 3.44
C GLN A 14 8.51 -12.91 3.58
N THR A 15 9.05 -12.44 2.49
CA THR A 15 9.95 -11.28 2.45
C THR A 15 9.18 -10.00 2.19
N ILE A 16 9.32 -9.02 3.08
CA ILE A 16 8.74 -7.68 2.96
C ILE A 16 9.86 -6.67 2.72
N ALA A 17 9.82 -6.03 1.56
CA ALA A 17 10.78 -5.00 1.21
C ALA A 17 10.39 -3.66 1.82
N TYR A 18 11.33 -2.98 2.47
CA TYR A 18 11.13 -1.62 2.97
C TYR A 18 12.33 -0.72 2.71
N ALA A 19 12.11 0.59 2.76
CA ALA A 19 13.15 1.59 2.59
C ALA A 19 13.01 2.71 3.62
N LYS A 20 14.15 3.24 4.03
CA LYS A 20 14.28 4.43 4.88
C LYS A 20 14.85 5.59 4.06
N PHE A 21 14.29 6.78 4.25
CA PHE A 21 14.78 8.02 3.68
C PHE A 21 14.78 9.14 4.71
N GLY A 22 15.74 10.06 4.60
CA GLY A 22 15.87 11.18 5.52
C GLY A 22 16.48 10.81 6.86
N SER A 23 16.47 11.78 7.79
CA SER A 23 17.00 11.66 9.13
C SER A 23 16.13 12.43 10.14
N GLY A 24 16.16 12.00 11.40
CA GLY A 24 15.33 12.56 12.46
C GLY A 24 14.42 11.51 13.11
N PRO A 25 13.38 11.93 13.84
CA PRO A 25 12.43 11.01 14.46
C PRO A 25 11.80 10.06 13.44
N PRO A 26 11.48 8.82 13.82
CA PRO A 26 10.87 7.87 12.89
C PRO A 26 9.45 8.32 12.48
N LEU A 27 9.10 8.08 11.22
CA LEU A 27 7.75 8.16 10.69
C LEU A 27 7.57 7.00 9.71
N ILE A 28 6.60 6.15 9.91
CA ILE A 28 6.32 5.04 8.99
C ILE A 28 5.02 5.26 8.22
N LYS A 29 5.03 4.97 6.92
CA LYS A 29 3.84 4.98 6.06
C LYS A 29 3.36 3.55 5.82
N ALA A 30 2.12 3.26 6.22
CA ALA A 30 1.45 2.03 5.79
C ALA A 30 1.16 2.04 4.29
N PRO A 31 1.30 0.92 3.59
CA PRO A 31 0.97 0.82 2.17
C PRO A 31 -0.49 1.14 1.89
N ASN A 32 -0.73 1.87 0.82
CA ASN A 32 -2.04 1.97 0.17
C ASN A 32 -2.14 0.90 -0.92
N PHE A 33 -3.30 0.80 -1.57
CA PHE A 33 -3.48 -0.10 -2.71
C PHE A 33 -2.44 0.19 -3.79
N MET A 34 -1.68 -0.81 -4.18
CA MET A 34 -0.54 -0.77 -5.09
C MET A 34 0.58 0.16 -4.61
N THR A 35 1.65 -0.42 -4.14
CA THR A 35 2.89 0.30 -3.84
C THR A 35 4.07 -0.34 -4.54
N SER A 36 5.02 0.49 -4.91
CA SER A 36 6.36 0.07 -5.33
C SER A 36 7.35 1.09 -4.83
N LEU A 37 8.27 0.66 -3.98
CA LEU A 37 9.26 1.54 -3.36
C LEU A 37 10.03 2.40 -4.36
N GLU A 38 10.42 1.85 -5.50
CA GLU A 38 11.17 2.58 -6.52
C GLU A 38 10.27 3.46 -7.40
N HIS A 39 9.17 2.91 -7.92
CA HIS A 39 8.27 3.64 -8.81
C HIS A 39 7.58 4.80 -8.09
N ASP A 40 7.13 4.59 -6.85
CA ASP A 40 6.54 5.64 -6.03
C ASP A 40 7.53 6.78 -5.77
N TRP A 41 8.80 6.44 -5.60
CA TRP A 41 9.86 7.43 -5.37
C TRP A 41 10.03 8.40 -6.54
N ARG A 42 9.83 7.92 -7.77
CA ARG A 42 9.94 8.71 -9.00
C ARG A 42 8.62 9.34 -9.42
N SER A 43 7.52 8.89 -8.83
CA SER A 43 6.17 9.30 -9.22
C SER A 43 5.92 10.79 -8.94
N PRO A 44 5.40 11.55 -9.92
CA PRO A 44 4.98 12.93 -9.71
C PRO A 44 3.82 13.07 -8.72
N ILE A 45 3.13 11.95 -8.41
CA ILE A 45 2.04 11.89 -7.42
C ILE A 45 2.60 11.87 -5.99
N TRP A 46 3.66 11.07 -5.73
CA TRP A 46 4.12 10.76 -4.38
C TRP A 46 5.40 11.49 -3.97
N LYS A 47 6.24 11.86 -4.92
CA LYS A 47 7.58 12.42 -4.68
C LYS A 47 7.59 13.60 -3.70
N HIS A 48 6.61 14.49 -3.79
CA HIS A 48 6.54 15.67 -2.92
C HIS A 48 6.24 15.31 -1.47
N TYR A 49 5.37 14.31 -1.21
CA TYR A 49 5.13 13.80 0.15
C TYR A 49 6.40 13.20 0.75
N PHE A 50 7.13 12.42 -0.04
CA PHE A 50 8.34 11.77 0.45
C PHE A 50 9.44 12.76 0.77
N ASN A 51 9.63 13.76 -0.08
CA ASN A 51 10.58 14.84 0.17
C ASN A 51 10.19 15.63 1.43
N PHE A 52 8.91 15.94 1.58
CA PHE A 52 8.41 16.66 2.75
C PHE A 52 8.65 15.87 4.05
N PHE A 53 8.25 14.63 4.11
CA PHE A 53 8.45 13.81 5.30
C PHE A 53 9.93 13.54 5.57
N GLY A 54 10.70 13.21 4.54
CA GLY A 54 12.12 12.91 4.68
C GLY A 54 13.00 14.11 5.02
N SER A 55 12.50 15.35 4.86
CA SER A 55 13.24 16.55 5.24
C SER A 55 13.42 16.72 6.76
N SER A 56 12.54 16.10 7.55
CA SER A 56 12.52 16.24 9.02
C SER A 56 12.38 14.92 9.79
N HIS A 57 12.19 13.80 9.08
CA HIS A 57 11.98 12.49 9.69
C HIS A 57 12.84 11.42 9.03
N SER A 58 13.18 10.39 9.79
CA SER A 58 13.52 9.09 9.24
C SER A 58 12.22 8.44 8.73
N PHE A 59 11.95 8.60 7.43
CA PHE A 59 10.70 8.19 6.81
C PHE A 59 10.81 6.77 6.26
N TYR A 60 10.03 5.85 6.81
CA TYR A 60 9.97 4.45 6.43
C TYR A 60 8.78 4.16 5.54
N ARG A 61 9.00 3.41 4.47
CA ARG A 61 7.97 2.91 3.55
C ARG A 61 8.25 1.46 3.24
N PHE A 62 7.22 0.69 2.97
CA PHE A 62 7.35 -0.70 2.57
C PHE A 62 6.31 -1.09 1.52
N ASP A 63 6.61 -2.14 0.78
CA ASP A 63 5.66 -2.78 -0.11
C ASP A 63 5.02 -3.96 0.64
N GLN A 64 3.69 -3.97 0.74
CA GLN A 64 3.00 -5.10 1.36
C GLN A 64 3.20 -6.37 0.52
N ARG A 65 2.96 -7.53 1.11
CA ARG A 65 3.01 -8.81 0.39
C ARG A 65 2.20 -8.77 -0.90
N GLY A 66 2.73 -9.38 -1.93
CA GLY A 66 2.10 -9.40 -3.26
C GLY A 66 2.32 -8.12 -4.05
N ASN A 67 3.11 -7.14 -3.57
CA ASN A 67 3.38 -5.88 -4.26
C ASN A 67 4.87 -5.54 -4.33
N GLY A 68 5.20 -4.74 -5.34
CA GLY A 68 6.47 -4.05 -5.49
C GLY A 68 7.68 -4.98 -5.41
N PHE A 69 8.56 -4.73 -4.45
CA PHE A 69 9.77 -5.52 -4.19
C PHE A 69 9.58 -6.60 -3.11
N SER A 70 8.38 -6.69 -2.50
CA SER A 70 8.02 -7.80 -1.64
C SER A 70 7.67 -9.04 -2.45
N ASP A 71 7.65 -10.22 -1.81
CA ASP A 71 7.29 -11.47 -2.50
C ASP A 71 5.93 -11.39 -3.17
N TRP A 72 5.88 -11.73 -4.47
CA TRP A 72 4.68 -11.67 -5.30
C TRP A 72 3.78 -12.91 -5.20
N GLU A 73 4.29 -13.99 -4.63
CA GLU A 73 3.54 -15.25 -4.44
C GLU A 73 3.27 -15.54 -2.96
N PRO A 74 2.56 -14.65 -2.25
CA PRO A 74 2.28 -14.87 -0.85
C PRO A 74 1.31 -16.04 -0.69
N GLN A 75 1.56 -16.88 0.31
CA GLN A 75 0.68 -18.00 0.64
C GLN A 75 -0.71 -17.52 1.07
N ASN A 76 -0.80 -16.34 1.67
CA ASN A 76 -2.03 -15.78 2.18
C ASN A 76 -2.05 -14.25 1.98
N LEU A 77 -3.11 -13.77 1.29
CA LEU A 77 -3.48 -12.37 1.18
C LEU A 77 -4.74 -12.16 2.01
N SER A 78 -4.56 -11.70 3.24
CA SER A 78 -5.66 -11.37 4.17
C SER A 78 -5.34 -10.10 4.95
N PHE A 79 -6.35 -9.50 5.52
CA PHE A 79 -6.23 -8.28 6.32
C PHE A 79 -5.23 -8.46 7.48
N ASP A 80 -5.33 -9.56 8.23
CA ASP A 80 -4.42 -9.84 9.35
C ASP A 80 -2.96 -9.96 8.89
N ARG A 81 -2.74 -10.49 7.67
CA ARG A 81 -1.40 -10.59 7.11
C ARG A 81 -0.82 -9.24 6.73
N PHE A 82 -1.64 -8.26 6.33
CA PHE A 82 -1.17 -6.89 6.11
C PHE A 82 -0.78 -6.19 7.41
N VAL A 83 -1.47 -6.50 8.50
CA VAL A 83 -1.07 -6.03 9.84
C VAL A 83 0.25 -6.67 10.28
N ASP A 84 0.45 -7.96 9.99
CA ASP A 84 1.71 -8.66 10.28
C ASP A 84 2.88 -8.11 9.43
N ASP A 85 2.65 -7.70 8.17
CA ASP A 85 3.68 -7.06 7.35
C ASP A 85 4.19 -5.77 7.98
N LEU A 86 3.28 -4.94 8.48
CA LEU A 86 3.64 -3.73 9.19
C LEU A 86 4.44 -4.03 10.47
N ASP A 87 4.02 -5.06 11.24
CA ASP A 87 4.74 -5.45 12.45
C ASP A 87 6.14 -6.00 12.15
N ALA A 88 6.30 -6.76 11.07
CA ALA A 88 7.60 -7.26 10.62
C ALA A 88 8.56 -6.12 10.31
N VAL A 89 8.10 -5.11 9.56
CA VAL A 89 8.92 -3.92 9.23
C VAL A 89 9.26 -3.12 10.48
N VAL A 90 8.30 -2.89 11.38
CA VAL A 90 8.51 -2.16 12.65
C VAL A 90 9.57 -2.86 13.51
N ASN A 91 9.49 -4.19 13.64
CA ASN A 91 10.42 -4.95 14.46
C ASN A 91 11.83 -5.00 13.84
N ASP A 92 11.95 -5.23 12.53
CA ASP A 92 13.23 -5.27 11.83
C ASP A 92 13.93 -3.90 11.82
N ALA A 93 13.17 -2.82 11.69
CA ALA A 93 13.66 -1.46 11.76
C ALA A 93 13.93 -0.97 13.20
N GLY A 94 13.63 -1.76 14.23
CA GLY A 94 13.85 -1.43 15.64
C GLY A 94 12.99 -0.24 16.12
N LEU A 95 11.77 -0.07 15.60
CA LEU A 95 10.91 1.07 15.94
C LEU A 95 10.07 0.76 17.18
N GLU A 96 10.23 1.56 18.23
CA GLU A 96 9.53 1.35 19.50
C GLU A 96 8.32 2.27 19.70
N ASN A 97 8.45 3.56 19.30
CA ASN A 97 7.37 4.54 19.42
C ASN A 97 7.45 5.52 18.25
N PHE A 98 6.44 5.55 17.40
CA PHE A 98 6.47 6.29 16.13
C PHE A 98 5.09 6.79 15.70
N PRO A 99 5.02 7.91 14.97
CA PRO A 99 3.86 8.27 14.18
C PRO A 99 3.66 7.30 13.01
N LEU A 100 2.39 6.93 12.76
CA LEU A 100 2.00 6.08 11.65
C LEU A 100 1.15 6.90 10.66
N PHE A 101 1.66 7.06 9.44
CA PHE A 101 0.94 7.72 8.35
C PHE A 101 0.20 6.70 7.51
N ALA A 102 -1.08 6.91 7.35
CA ALA A 102 -2.00 6.02 6.66
C ALA A 102 -2.75 6.75 5.54
N LEU A 103 -2.74 6.16 4.36
CA LEU A 103 -3.44 6.66 3.18
C LEU A 103 -4.41 5.59 2.68
N SER A 104 -5.67 5.99 2.39
CA SER A 104 -6.66 5.11 1.77
C SER A 104 -6.79 3.76 2.49
N GLN A 105 -6.60 2.65 1.80
CA GLN A 105 -6.61 1.28 2.31
C GLN A 105 -5.67 1.04 3.50
N GLY A 106 -4.50 1.66 3.51
CA GLY A 106 -3.56 1.56 4.62
C GLY A 106 -4.11 2.04 5.96
N THR A 107 -5.21 2.81 5.95
CA THR A 107 -5.87 3.31 7.16
C THR A 107 -6.45 2.19 8.00
N ALA A 108 -7.18 1.24 7.41
CA ALA A 108 -7.77 0.13 8.16
C ALA A 108 -6.69 -0.73 8.83
N VAL A 109 -5.61 -1.03 8.09
CA VAL A 109 -4.44 -1.76 8.61
C VAL A 109 -3.78 -0.99 9.75
N SER A 110 -3.60 0.33 9.60
CA SER A 110 -2.97 1.18 10.61
C SER A 110 -3.80 1.30 11.88
N ILE A 111 -5.13 1.39 11.77
CA ILE A 111 -6.04 1.39 12.91
C ILE A 111 -5.94 0.06 13.66
N ALA A 112 -5.99 -1.07 12.95
CA ALA A 112 -5.88 -2.39 13.57
C ALA A 112 -4.52 -2.58 14.24
N TYR A 113 -3.44 -2.11 13.61
CA TYR A 113 -2.09 -2.14 14.19
C TYR A 113 -2.00 -1.28 15.46
N ALA A 114 -2.49 -0.04 15.42
CA ALA A 114 -2.49 0.85 16.57
C ALA A 114 -3.32 0.29 17.75
N ALA A 115 -4.46 -0.34 17.47
CA ALA A 115 -5.26 -1.02 18.48
C ALA A 115 -4.56 -2.24 19.11
N LYS A 116 -3.82 -3.01 18.28
CA LYS A 116 -3.05 -4.17 18.73
C LYS A 116 -1.79 -3.79 19.51
N TYR A 117 -1.15 -2.69 19.13
CA TYR A 117 0.13 -2.21 19.70
C TYR A 117 0.06 -0.72 20.14
N PRO A 118 -0.81 -0.37 21.10
CA PRO A 118 -1.08 1.04 21.44
C PRO A 118 0.12 1.78 22.01
N ARG A 119 1.13 1.09 22.52
CA ARG A 119 2.37 1.71 23.01
C ARG A 119 3.38 2.00 21.91
N LYS A 120 3.27 1.36 20.73
CA LYS A 120 4.16 1.58 19.60
C LYS A 120 3.75 2.77 18.75
N VAL A 121 2.45 3.06 18.64
CA VAL A 121 1.92 4.13 17.77
C VAL A 121 1.66 5.39 18.58
N SER A 122 2.52 6.38 18.45
CA SER A 122 2.39 7.67 19.18
C SER A 122 1.31 8.57 18.59
N LYS A 123 1.13 8.54 17.27
CA LYS A 123 0.13 9.32 16.53
C LYS A 123 -0.30 8.54 15.29
N LEU A 124 -1.57 8.66 14.93
CA LEU A 124 -2.11 8.13 13.69
C LEU A 124 -2.53 9.29 12.79
N ILE A 125 -1.87 9.43 11.64
CA ILE A 125 -2.12 10.47 10.65
C ILE A 125 -2.85 9.83 9.48
N ILE A 126 -4.08 10.25 9.21
CA ILE A 126 -4.96 9.62 8.21
C ILE A 126 -5.26 10.61 7.09
N LEU A 127 -5.07 10.16 5.85
CA LEU A 127 -5.42 10.91 4.65
C LEU A 127 -6.34 10.06 3.74
N GLY A 128 -7.57 10.53 3.51
CA GLY A 128 -8.53 9.89 2.61
C GLY A 128 -8.84 8.43 2.98
N GLY A 129 -8.85 8.13 4.28
CA GLY A 129 -8.94 6.77 4.77
C GLY A 129 -10.33 6.34 5.26
N TYR A 130 -10.46 5.05 5.54
CA TYR A 130 -11.66 4.45 6.08
C TYR A 130 -11.30 3.35 7.10
N ALA A 131 -12.15 3.21 8.14
CA ALA A 131 -11.96 2.19 9.17
C ALA A 131 -12.53 0.82 8.78
N ARG A 132 -13.51 0.79 7.86
CA ARG A 132 -14.18 -0.42 7.40
C ARG A 132 -14.22 -0.44 5.88
N GLY A 133 -13.89 -1.57 5.29
CA GLY A 133 -13.94 -1.81 3.86
C GLY A 133 -15.35 -1.75 3.27
N ARG A 134 -15.46 -1.83 1.95
CA ARG A 134 -16.73 -1.74 1.20
C ARG A 134 -17.74 -2.81 1.63
N ALA A 135 -17.27 -4.03 1.92
CA ALA A 135 -18.11 -5.12 2.38
C ALA A 135 -18.96 -4.79 3.64
N PHE A 136 -18.47 -3.88 4.48
CA PHE A 136 -19.17 -3.46 5.71
C PHE A 136 -19.96 -2.15 5.57
N ARG A 137 -19.80 -1.44 4.44
CA ARG A 137 -20.43 -0.14 4.18
C ARG A 137 -21.55 -0.20 3.14
N MET A 138 -21.68 -1.32 2.44
CA MET A 138 -22.65 -1.54 1.36
C MET A 138 -23.56 -2.71 1.70
N LYS A 139 -24.69 -2.80 1.01
CA LYS A 139 -25.53 -4.00 1.07
C LYS A 139 -24.80 -5.18 0.43
N ALA A 140 -25.04 -6.40 0.92
CA ALA A 140 -24.29 -7.59 0.49
C ALA A 140 -24.42 -7.88 -1.00
N ASP A 141 -25.60 -7.71 -1.57
CA ASP A 141 -25.89 -7.91 -3.01
C ASP A 141 -25.19 -6.85 -3.88
N GLU A 142 -25.22 -5.60 -3.46
CA GLU A 142 -24.53 -4.49 -4.13
C GLU A 142 -23.00 -4.69 -4.08
N PHE A 143 -22.47 -5.05 -2.91
CA PHE A 143 -21.04 -5.35 -2.74
C PHE A 143 -20.61 -6.50 -3.65
N GLN A 144 -21.38 -7.61 -3.68
CA GLN A 144 -21.04 -8.76 -4.53
C GLN A 144 -21.02 -8.38 -6.02
N LYS A 145 -21.98 -7.59 -6.47
CA LYS A 145 -22.06 -7.13 -7.86
C LYS A 145 -20.84 -6.28 -8.23
N ILE A 146 -20.52 -5.27 -7.43
CA ILE A 146 -19.38 -4.37 -7.67
C ILE A 146 -18.07 -5.13 -7.59
N SER A 147 -17.86 -5.97 -6.58
CA SER A 147 -16.64 -6.77 -6.44
C SER A 147 -16.41 -7.72 -7.62
N SER A 148 -17.46 -8.34 -8.13
CA SER A 148 -17.35 -9.21 -9.31
C SER A 148 -16.99 -8.43 -10.57
N MET A 149 -17.55 -7.22 -10.74
CA MET A 149 -17.18 -6.33 -11.86
C MET A 149 -15.72 -5.87 -11.75
N ASP A 150 -15.31 -5.38 -10.59
CA ASP A 150 -13.93 -4.94 -10.35
C ASP A 150 -12.93 -6.07 -10.62
N GLU A 151 -13.21 -7.28 -10.12
CA GLU A 151 -12.37 -8.46 -10.35
C GLU A 151 -12.25 -8.80 -11.83
N ALA A 152 -13.39 -8.87 -12.54
CA ALA A 152 -13.39 -9.17 -13.97
C ALA A 152 -12.61 -8.11 -14.78
N MET A 153 -12.78 -6.85 -14.45
CA MET A 153 -12.05 -5.75 -15.10
C MET A 153 -10.54 -5.82 -14.81
N ILE A 154 -10.14 -6.09 -13.58
CA ILE A 154 -8.73 -6.22 -13.20
C ILE A 154 -8.12 -7.42 -13.93
N LEU A 155 -8.72 -8.60 -13.86
CA LEU A 155 -8.19 -9.82 -14.47
C LEU A 155 -8.04 -9.72 -15.99
N ASN A 156 -8.90 -8.96 -16.66
CA ASN A 156 -8.86 -8.80 -18.12
C ASN A 156 -8.11 -7.55 -18.60
N GLY A 157 -7.85 -6.55 -17.75
CA GLY A 157 -7.31 -5.28 -18.18
C GLY A 157 -5.96 -4.87 -17.58
N TRP A 158 -5.58 -5.48 -16.46
CA TRP A 158 -4.43 -5.03 -15.67
C TRP A 158 -3.11 -5.11 -16.41
N GLU A 159 -2.84 -6.25 -17.03
CA GLU A 159 -1.57 -6.57 -17.70
C GLU A 159 -1.60 -6.30 -19.22
N GLN A 160 -2.74 -5.85 -19.76
CA GLN A 160 -2.88 -5.61 -21.19
C GLN A 160 -1.96 -4.47 -21.67
N GLU A 161 -1.50 -4.56 -22.91
CA GLU A 161 -0.74 -3.46 -23.53
C GLU A 161 -1.60 -2.21 -23.69
N ASN A 162 -2.85 -2.39 -24.13
CA ASN A 162 -3.82 -1.30 -24.20
C ASN A 162 -4.10 -0.72 -22.79
N PRO A 163 -3.81 0.57 -22.55
CA PRO A 163 -3.96 1.17 -21.23
C PRO A 163 -5.39 1.54 -20.86
N ALA A 164 -6.38 1.33 -21.70
CA ALA A 164 -7.75 1.84 -21.51
C ALA A 164 -8.34 1.47 -20.14
N PHE A 165 -8.18 0.22 -19.69
CA PHE A 165 -8.64 -0.20 -18.37
C PHE A 165 -7.90 0.55 -17.25
N ARG A 166 -6.56 0.62 -17.33
CA ARG A 166 -5.76 1.29 -16.30
C ARG A 166 -6.04 2.79 -16.25
N GLN A 167 -6.30 3.42 -17.40
CA GLN A 167 -6.72 4.83 -17.47
C GLN A 167 -8.07 5.03 -16.79
N PHE A 168 -9.06 4.18 -17.08
CA PHE A 168 -10.35 4.20 -16.41
C PHE A 168 -10.21 4.02 -14.89
N PHE A 169 -9.44 3.02 -14.47
CA PHE A 169 -9.19 2.75 -13.06
C PHE A 169 -8.49 3.93 -12.38
N ALA A 170 -7.44 4.47 -12.99
CA ALA A 170 -6.69 5.62 -12.48
C ALA A 170 -7.57 6.88 -12.33
N SER A 171 -8.46 7.14 -13.30
CA SER A 171 -9.36 8.30 -13.25
C SER A 171 -10.33 8.27 -12.08
N SER A 172 -10.64 7.07 -11.57
CA SER A 172 -11.49 6.91 -10.38
C SER A 172 -10.83 7.39 -9.09
N PHE A 173 -9.50 7.44 -9.06
CA PHE A 173 -8.71 7.90 -7.90
C PHE A 173 -8.15 9.31 -8.09
N LEU A 174 -7.86 9.67 -9.33
CA LEU A 174 -7.17 10.90 -9.71
C LEU A 174 -7.92 11.62 -10.86
N PRO A 175 -9.17 12.06 -10.65
CA PRO A 175 -9.98 12.62 -11.73
C PRO A 175 -9.40 13.92 -12.34
N GLU A 176 -8.64 14.67 -11.56
CA GLU A 176 -8.02 15.94 -11.98
C GLU A 176 -6.50 15.82 -12.23
N ALA A 177 -5.99 14.58 -12.37
CA ALA A 177 -4.57 14.35 -12.60
C ALA A 177 -4.10 14.97 -13.91
N SER A 178 -2.91 15.55 -13.90
CA SER A 178 -2.21 15.91 -15.13
C SER A 178 -1.93 14.65 -15.97
N LYS A 179 -1.65 14.86 -17.28
CA LYS A 179 -1.25 13.73 -18.15
C LYS A 179 -0.06 12.97 -17.59
N GLU A 180 0.95 13.66 -17.07
CA GLU A 180 2.14 13.05 -16.46
C GLU A 180 1.80 12.19 -15.25
N GLN A 181 0.91 12.67 -14.37
CA GLN A 181 0.44 11.92 -13.21
C GLN A 181 -0.35 10.69 -13.62
N MET A 182 -1.24 10.83 -14.62
CA MET A 182 -2.03 9.73 -15.15
C MET A 182 -1.15 8.66 -15.80
N ASP A 183 -0.20 9.06 -16.62
CA ASP A 183 0.74 8.13 -17.28
C ASP A 183 1.61 7.41 -16.23
N SER A 184 2.07 8.13 -15.20
CA SER A 184 2.82 7.55 -14.08
C SER A 184 1.98 6.49 -13.34
N PHE A 185 0.73 6.79 -13.02
CA PHE A 185 -0.16 5.86 -12.32
C PHE A 185 -0.51 4.63 -13.17
N ASN A 186 -0.76 4.81 -14.47
CA ASN A 186 -1.01 3.72 -15.40
C ASN A 186 0.19 2.76 -15.54
N ASN A 187 1.39 3.33 -15.58
CA ASN A 187 2.60 2.53 -15.70
C ASN A 187 2.91 1.76 -14.42
N ILE A 188 2.72 2.38 -13.26
CA ILE A 188 3.00 1.73 -11.98
C ILE A 188 2.18 0.46 -11.79
N MET A 189 0.93 0.41 -12.26
CA MET A 189 0.08 -0.78 -12.16
C MET A 189 0.74 -2.03 -12.72
N LYS A 190 1.44 -1.93 -13.86
CA LYS A 190 2.13 -3.07 -14.49
C LYS A 190 3.28 -3.63 -13.65
N PHE A 191 3.91 -2.79 -12.83
CA PHE A 191 5.14 -3.13 -12.11
C PHE A 191 4.93 -3.33 -10.61
N THR A 192 3.73 -3.06 -10.11
CA THR A 192 3.47 -3.17 -8.68
C THR A 192 2.98 -4.53 -8.26
N THR A 193 2.16 -5.18 -9.09
CA THR A 193 1.57 -6.48 -8.72
C THR A 193 0.94 -7.15 -9.94
N SER A 194 0.70 -8.45 -9.88
CA SER A 194 -0.05 -9.20 -10.89
C SER A 194 -1.55 -8.88 -10.83
N ALA A 195 -2.25 -9.07 -11.95
CA ALA A 195 -3.72 -8.96 -11.98
C ALA A 195 -4.39 -9.80 -10.89
N LYS A 196 -3.92 -11.03 -10.69
CA LYS A 196 -4.43 -11.96 -9.67
C LYS A 196 -4.27 -11.40 -8.25
N ASN A 197 -3.12 -10.82 -7.93
CA ASN A 197 -2.88 -10.23 -6.62
C ASN A 197 -3.69 -8.94 -6.44
N ALA A 198 -3.72 -8.08 -7.48
CA ALA A 198 -4.51 -6.84 -7.45
C ALA A 198 -5.99 -7.13 -7.14
N ALA A 199 -6.60 -8.11 -7.82
CA ALA A 199 -7.97 -8.53 -7.58
C ALA A 199 -8.18 -9.04 -6.15
N LYS A 200 -7.27 -9.89 -5.64
CA LYS A 200 -7.34 -10.41 -4.27
C LYS A 200 -7.19 -9.31 -3.22
N ILE A 201 -6.21 -8.42 -3.39
CA ILE A 201 -5.96 -7.32 -2.46
C ILE A 201 -7.18 -6.38 -2.40
N LEU A 202 -7.80 -6.09 -3.54
CA LEU A 202 -9.00 -5.26 -3.60
C LEU A 202 -10.19 -5.89 -2.86
N ARG A 203 -10.29 -7.21 -2.84
CA ARG A 203 -11.34 -7.94 -2.10
C ARG A 203 -11.14 -7.96 -0.58
N VAL A 204 -9.89 -7.90 -0.12
CA VAL A 204 -9.55 -7.91 1.32
C VAL A 204 -9.95 -6.59 1.98
N ASN A 205 -10.15 -5.53 1.21
CA ASN A 205 -10.40 -4.16 1.65
C ASN A 205 -11.79 -3.70 1.22
#